data_2c9a1b7199a84c0e6e5e8b7483b10ed5
#
_entry.id   2c9a1b7199a84c0e6e5e8b7483b10ed5
#
_cell.length_a   1.000
_cell.length_b   1.000
_cell.length_c   1.000
_cell.angle_alpha   90.00
_cell.angle_beta   90.00
_cell.angle_gamma   90.00
#
_symmetry.space_group_name_H-M   'P 1'
#
loop_
_entity.id
_entity.type
_entity.pdbx_description
1 polymer ?
#
loop_
_entity_poly.entity_id
_entity_poly.type
_entity_poly.pdbx_seq_one_letter_code
_entity_poly.pdbx_strand_id
1 'polypeptide(L)'
;MPRPPKLRRVEFMPQVAVFKPAGVSLRDLEEEVLTVEELEAIRLKDLEGLEQEQCAVRMQVSRPTFQRVLSLAREKVARALVEGKAIRFEGGTYRLALGQFRCGSCRHEFQAPFAAAQSGSDPACPHCGAERGKRIGRAGHGRGPGRCGRRWGA
;
A
#
# COMPACT_ATOMS: atom_id res chain seq x y z
N MET A 1 -25.58 16.74 11.00
CA MET A 1 -24.37 16.88 10.15
C MET A 1 -23.66 15.53 10.03
N PRO A 2 -23.47 15.01 8.83
CA PRO A 2 -22.69 13.80 8.68
C PRO A 2 -21.26 14.06 9.16
N ARG A 3 -20.73 13.15 9.98
CA ARG A 3 -19.34 13.22 10.47
C ARG A 3 -18.39 13.08 9.28
N PRO A 4 -17.40 13.99 9.10
CA PRO A 4 -16.49 13.91 8.00
C PRO A 4 -15.78 12.54 8.00
N PRO A 5 -15.55 11.92 6.83
CA PRO A 5 -14.87 10.63 6.75
C PRO A 5 -13.47 10.73 7.34
N LYS A 6 -13.16 9.81 8.27
CA LYS A 6 -11.83 9.76 8.88
C LYS A 6 -10.81 9.30 7.85
N LEU A 7 -9.73 10.07 7.69
CA LEU A 7 -8.61 9.69 6.82
C LEU A 7 -7.96 8.40 7.30
N ARG A 8 -7.80 7.44 6.40
CA ARG A 8 -7.13 6.16 6.67
C ARG A 8 -5.64 6.31 6.45
N ARG A 9 -4.85 5.78 7.35
CA ARG A 9 -3.39 5.80 7.22
C ARG A 9 -2.97 4.74 6.19
N VAL A 10 -2.19 5.13 5.20
CA VAL A 10 -1.66 4.28 4.14
C VAL A 10 -0.14 4.36 4.12
N GLU A 11 0.51 3.21 4.09
CA GLU A 11 1.97 3.11 4.06
C GLU A 11 2.52 2.89 2.65
N PHE A 12 1.71 2.32 1.76
CA PHE A 12 2.10 1.94 0.41
C PHE A 12 1.30 2.69 -0.64
N MET A 13 1.99 3.19 -1.67
CA MET A 13 1.37 3.75 -2.87
C MET A 13 1.61 2.82 -4.06
N PRO A 14 0.58 2.51 -4.87
CA PRO A 14 0.76 1.70 -6.06
C PRO A 14 1.70 2.40 -7.05
N GLN A 15 2.66 1.65 -7.58
CA GLN A 15 3.59 2.17 -8.59
C GLN A 15 3.00 2.13 -10.00
N VAL A 16 1.95 1.36 -10.19
CA VAL A 16 1.21 1.24 -11.45
C VAL A 16 -0.21 1.77 -11.27
N ALA A 17 -0.72 2.43 -12.27
CA ALA A 17 -2.08 2.99 -12.22
C ALA A 17 -3.16 1.95 -12.60
N VAL A 18 -2.81 0.96 -13.40
CA VAL A 18 -3.76 -0.01 -13.95
C VAL A 18 -3.15 -1.41 -14.01
N PHE A 19 -3.95 -2.39 -13.62
CA PHE A 19 -3.70 -3.82 -13.84
C PHE A 19 -4.76 -4.36 -14.80
N LYS A 20 -4.38 -5.02 -15.89
CA LYS A 20 -5.33 -5.45 -16.92
C LYS A 20 -4.99 -6.81 -17.52
N PRO A 21 -5.97 -7.51 -18.12
CA PRO A 21 -5.72 -8.70 -18.93
C PRO A 21 -4.72 -8.42 -20.05
N ALA A 22 -3.80 -9.37 -20.28
CA ALA A 22 -2.83 -9.28 -21.36
C ALA A 22 -3.51 -9.34 -22.73
N GLY A 23 -2.97 -8.63 -23.71
CA GLY A 23 -3.43 -8.68 -25.09
C GLY A 23 -4.72 -7.93 -25.39
N VAL A 24 -5.38 -7.34 -24.41
CA VAL A 24 -6.61 -6.56 -24.60
C VAL A 24 -6.33 -5.08 -24.39
N SER A 25 -6.85 -4.25 -25.29
CA SER A 25 -6.73 -2.78 -25.15
C SER A 25 -7.57 -2.30 -23.97
N LEU A 26 -7.06 -1.32 -23.20
CA LEU A 26 -7.81 -0.72 -22.10
C LEU A 26 -9.14 -0.11 -22.55
N ARG A 27 -9.23 0.35 -23.81
CA ARG A 27 -10.45 0.91 -24.38
C ARG A 27 -11.58 -0.11 -24.51
N ASP A 28 -11.23 -1.39 -24.60
CA ASP A 28 -12.16 -2.50 -24.79
C ASP A 28 -12.49 -3.23 -23.48
N LEU A 29 -11.98 -2.72 -22.36
CA LEU A 29 -12.17 -3.30 -21.04
C LEU A 29 -13.07 -2.43 -20.16
N GLU A 30 -13.96 -3.06 -19.40
CA GLU A 30 -14.55 -2.43 -18.24
C GLU A 30 -13.51 -2.31 -17.13
N GLU A 31 -13.65 -1.33 -16.27
CA GLU A 31 -12.73 -1.08 -15.17
C GLU A 31 -13.42 -1.20 -13.80
N GLU A 32 -12.74 -1.84 -12.87
CA GLU A 32 -13.03 -1.76 -11.44
C GLU A 32 -12.07 -0.77 -10.78
N VAL A 33 -12.61 0.20 -10.05
CA VAL A 33 -11.79 1.16 -9.33
C VAL A 33 -11.51 0.65 -7.92
N LEU A 34 -10.24 0.38 -7.63
CA LEU A 34 -9.73 0.03 -6.32
C LEU A 34 -9.09 1.27 -5.70
N THR A 35 -9.61 1.72 -4.57
CA THR A 35 -9.04 2.88 -3.88
C THR A 35 -7.71 2.54 -3.20
N VAL A 36 -6.91 3.55 -2.91
CA VAL A 36 -5.57 3.35 -2.31
C VAL A 36 -5.66 2.68 -0.95
N GLU A 37 -6.64 3.05 -0.12
CA GLU A 37 -6.85 2.38 1.17
C GLU A 37 -7.41 0.96 1.05
N GLU A 38 -8.14 0.65 0.00
CA GLU A 38 -8.58 -0.72 -0.28
C GLU A 38 -7.39 -1.61 -0.66
N LEU A 39 -6.48 -1.11 -1.49
CA LEU A 39 -5.24 -1.80 -1.82
C LEU A 39 -4.36 -2.00 -0.58
N GLU A 40 -4.26 -1.00 0.28
CA GLU A 40 -3.51 -1.11 1.54
C GLU A 40 -4.09 -2.17 2.48
N ALA A 41 -5.42 -2.28 2.56
CA ALA A 41 -6.07 -3.31 3.37
C ALA A 41 -5.73 -4.72 2.87
N ILE A 42 -5.75 -4.94 1.56
CA ILE A 42 -5.32 -6.21 0.95
C ILE A 42 -3.84 -6.47 1.24
N ARG A 43 -2.99 -5.47 1.05
CA ARG A 43 -1.55 -5.60 1.29
C ARG A 43 -1.27 -6.04 2.73
N LEU A 44 -1.86 -5.38 3.71
CA LEU A 44 -1.63 -5.69 5.13
C LEU A 44 -2.16 -7.07 5.52
N LYS A 45 -3.36 -7.41 5.07
CA LYS A 45 -3.99 -8.68 5.48
C LYS A 45 -3.52 -9.86 4.66
N ASP A 46 -3.52 -9.74 3.33
CA ASP A 46 -3.35 -10.88 2.43
C ASP A 46 -1.89 -11.07 2.01
N LEU A 47 -1.10 -10.01 1.92
CA LEU A 47 0.31 -10.09 1.54
C LEU A 47 1.23 -10.16 2.76
N GLU A 48 1.05 -9.31 3.77
CA GLU A 48 1.83 -9.34 5.01
C GLU A 48 1.31 -10.36 6.04
N GLY A 49 0.08 -10.83 5.90
CA GLY A 49 -0.52 -11.85 6.77
C GLY A 49 -0.84 -11.36 8.19
N LEU A 50 -1.03 -10.06 8.37
CA LEU A 50 -1.31 -9.49 9.69
C LEU A 50 -2.73 -9.83 10.16
N GLU A 51 -2.94 -9.87 11.48
CA GLU A 51 -4.27 -9.99 12.06
C GLU A 51 -5.10 -8.72 11.83
N GLN A 52 -6.43 -8.87 11.79
CA GLN A 52 -7.33 -7.73 11.48
C GLN A 52 -7.17 -6.57 12.45
N GLU A 53 -6.91 -6.85 13.72
CA GLU A 53 -6.64 -5.84 14.74
C GLU A 53 -5.37 -5.06 14.43
N GLN A 54 -4.31 -5.74 14.04
CA GLN A 54 -3.04 -5.12 13.68
C GLN A 54 -3.17 -4.26 12.41
N CYS A 55 -3.91 -4.75 11.40
CA CYS A 55 -4.21 -3.99 10.20
C CYS A 55 -5.00 -2.71 10.53
N ALA A 56 -6.03 -2.83 11.35
CA ALA A 56 -6.87 -1.70 11.76
C ALA A 56 -6.04 -0.63 12.51
N VAL A 57 -5.16 -1.05 13.41
CA VAL A 57 -4.24 -0.14 14.12
C VAL A 57 -3.30 0.57 13.13
N ARG A 58 -2.71 -0.15 12.18
CA ARG A 58 -1.81 0.43 11.18
C ARG A 58 -2.52 1.43 10.27
N MET A 59 -3.75 1.14 9.87
CA MET A 59 -4.58 2.06 9.07
C MET A 59 -5.27 3.14 9.90
N GLN A 60 -5.18 3.10 11.22
CA GLN A 60 -5.81 4.01 12.17
C GLN A 60 -7.33 4.08 12.03
N VAL A 61 -7.93 2.94 11.86
CA VAL A 61 -9.39 2.75 11.80
C VAL A 61 -9.85 1.73 12.84
N SER A 62 -11.16 1.64 13.06
CA SER A 62 -11.72 0.56 13.88
C SER A 62 -11.66 -0.78 13.12
N ARG A 63 -11.61 -1.89 13.86
CA ARG A 63 -11.66 -3.24 13.26
C ARG A 63 -12.88 -3.43 12.33
N PRO A 64 -14.13 -3.06 12.70
CA PRO A 64 -15.26 -3.18 11.78
C PRO A 64 -15.11 -2.34 10.51
N THR A 65 -14.49 -1.15 10.59
CA THR A 65 -14.21 -0.32 9.44
C THR A 65 -13.18 -0.98 8.53
N PHE A 66 -12.10 -1.52 9.10
CA PHE A 66 -11.09 -2.28 8.36
C PHE A 66 -11.71 -3.47 7.64
N GLN A 67 -12.51 -4.28 8.34
CA GLN A 67 -13.18 -5.44 7.77
C GLN A 67 -14.07 -5.07 6.57
N ARG A 68 -14.79 -3.96 6.66
CA ARG A 68 -15.64 -3.44 5.58
C ARG A 68 -14.82 -3.05 4.36
N VAL A 69 -13.73 -2.30 4.58
CA VAL A 69 -12.82 -1.89 3.51
C VAL A 69 -12.18 -3.11 2.83
N LEU A 70 -11.71 -4.07 3.61
CA LEU A 70 -11.11 -5.30 3.09
C LEU A 70 -12.10 -6.14 2.28
N SER A 71 -13.34 -6.29 2.77
CA SER A 71 -14.37 -7.08 2.07
C SER A 71 -14.72 -6.46 0.73
N LEU A 72 -14.91 -5.13 0.67
CA LEU A 72 -15.15 -4.41 -0.59
C LEU A 72 -13.97 -4.52 -1.55
N ALA A 73 -12.75 -4.40 -1.04
CA ALA A 73 -11.53 -4.54 -1.84
C ALA A 73 -11.44 -5.93 -2.48
N ARG A 74 -11.64 -6.98 -1.69
CA ARG A 74 -11.62 -8.37 -2.18
C ARG A 74 -12.72 -8.65 -3.18
N GLU A 75 -13.93 -8.14 -2.97
CA GLU A 75 -15.04 -8.27 -3.92
C GLU A 75 -14.70 -7.64 -5.27
N LYS A 76 -14.16 -6.42 -5.28
CA LYS A 76 -13.74 -5.74 -6.51
C LYS A 76 -12.65 -6.52 -7.26
N VAL A 77 -11.64 -6.99 -6.56
CA VAL A 77 -10.56 -7.81 -7.16
C VAL A 77 -11.12 -9.11 -7.72
N ALA A 78 -11.95 -9.81 -6.97
CA ALA A 78 -12.58 -11.05 -7.41
C ALA A 78 -13.45 -10.82 -8.67
N ARG A 79 -14.25 -9.76 -8.69
CA ARG A 79 -15.07 -9.39 -9.85
C ARG A 79 -14.21 -9.09 -11.07
N ALA A 80 -13.15 -8.31 -10.91
CA ALA A 80 -12.23 -8.00 -12.01
C ALA A 80 -11.59 -9.26 -12.59
N LEU A 81 -11.17 -10.20 -11.75
CA LEU A 81 -10.56 -11.46 -12.19
C LEU A 81 -11.57 -12.38 -12.89
N VAL A 82 -12.77 -12.52 -12.33
CA VAL A 82 -13.82 -13.41 -12.88
C VAL A 82 -14.39 -12.86 -14.19
N GLU A 83 -14.64 -11.56 -14.26
CA GLU A 83 -15.25 -10.92 -15.41
C GLU A 83 -14.23 -10.37 -16.43
N GLY A 84 -12.93 -10.52 -16.16
CA GLY A 84 -11.88 -10.06 -17.07
C GLY A 84 -11.78 -8.55 -17.20
N LYS A 85 -12.06 -7.80 -16.13
CA LYS A 85 -11.99 -6.34 -16.10
C LYS A 85 -10.58 -5.86 -15.78
N ALA A 86 -10.29 -4.61 -16.14
CA ALA A 86 -9.09 -3.94 -15.63
C ALA A 86 -9.33 -3.43 -14.21
N ILE A 87 -8.27 -3.37 -13.39
CA ILE A 87 -8.29 -2.74 -12.07
C ILE A 87 -7.53 -1.42 -12.19
N ARG A 88 -8.21 -0.32 -11.91
CA ARG A 88 -7.61 1.01 -11.83
C ARG A 88 -7.41 1.39 -10.36
N PHE A 89 -6.20 1.81 -10.03
CA PHE A 89 -5.89 2.28 -8.67
C PHE A 89 -6.00 3.80 -8.64
N GLU A 90 -7.06 4.32 -8.03
CA GLU A 90 -7.24 5.77 -7.90
C GLU A 90 -8.18 6.14 -6.76
N GLY A 91 -8.01 7.36 -6.26
CA GLY A 91 -8.90 7.95 -5.27
C GLY A 91 -8.81 7.33 -3.90
N GLY A 92 -9.80 7.66 -3.08
CA GLY A 92 -9.92 7.20 -1.70
C GLY A 92 -9.78 8.32 -0.67
N THR A 93 -10.03 7.96 0.59
CA THR A 93 -9.98 8.88 1.73
C THR A 93 -8.83 8.44 2.64
N TYR A 94 -7.62 8.88 2.33
CA TYR A 94 -6.41 8.42 3.02
C TYR A 94 -5.39 9.55 3.27
N ARG A 95 -4.43 9.25 4.12
CA ARG A 95 -3.22 10.04 4.33
C ARG A 95 -2.00 9.11 4.27
N LEU A 96 -0.91 9.59 3.70
CA LEU A 96 0.33 8.83 3.67
C LEU A 96 0.97 8.76 5.05
N ALA A 97 1.44 7.58 5.40
CA ALA A 97 2.24 7.38 6.59
C ALA A 97 3.62 8.00 6.41
N LEU A 98 4.07 8.78 7.40
CA LEU A 98 5.40 9.34 7.46
C LEU A 98 6.34 8.43 8.24
N GLY A 99 7.55 8.26 7.73
CA GLY A 99 8.65 7.60 8.39
C GLY A 99 9.72 8.60 8.80
N GLN A 100 10.52 8.23 9.79
CA GLN A 100 11.72 8.97 10.17
C GLN A 100 12.91 8.48 9.34
N PHE A 101 13.64 9.39 8.77
CA PHE A 101 14.82 9.12 7.95
C PHE A 101 16.02 9.95 8.45
N ARG A 102 17.22 9.41 8.25
CA ARG A 102 18.48 10.12 8.49
C ARG A 102 19.27 10.16 7.20
N CYS A 103 19.73 11.34 6.83
CA CYS A 103 20.58 11.50 5.66
C CYS A 103 21.93 10.81 5.82
N GLY A 104 22.33 10.01 4.85
CA GLY A 104 23.64 9.38 4.83
C GLY A 104 24.80 10.35 4.61
N SER A 105 24.53 11.54 4.05
CA SER A 105 25.56 12.56 3.75
C SER A 105 25.74 13.57 4.89
N CYS A 106 24.68 14.23 5.34
CA CYS A 106 24.76 15.28 6.35
C CYS A 106 24.23 14.88 7.75
N ARG A 107 23.73 13.65 7.91
CA ARG A 107 23.14 13.11 9.14
C ARG A 107 21.88 13.82 9.64
N HIS A 108 21.34 14.77 8.87
CA HIS A 108 20.07 15.42 9.22
C HIS A 108 18.93 14.41 9.30
N GLU A 109 18.10 14.53 10.34
CA GLU A 109 16.91 13.67 10.53
C GLU A 109 15.67 14.42 10.01
N PHE A 110 14.85 13.74 9.24
CA PHE A 110 13.66 14.32 8.61
C PHE A 110 12.55 13.29 8.46
N GLN A 111 11.33 13.78 8.22
CA GLN A 111 10.17 12.94 7.92
C GLN A 111 9.90 12.92 6.42
N ALA A 112 9.60 11.74 5.90
CA ALA A 112 9.18 11.57 4.52
C ALA A 112 8.11 10.47 4.43
N PRO A 113 7.28 10.46 3.38
CA PRO A 113 6.34 9.36 3.16
C PRO A 113 7.07 8.03 3.02
N PHE A 114 6.53 6.97 3.61
CA PHE A 114 7.06 5.61 3.44
C PHE A 114 7.10 5.20 1.96
N ALA A 115 6.13 5.66 1.18
CA ALA A 115 6.05 5.40 -0.24
C ALA A 115 7.29 5.87 -1.02
N ALA A 116 7.96 6.93 -0.57
CA ALA A 116 9.19 7.43 -1.21
C ALA A 116 10.34 6.40 -1.16
N ALA A 117 10.44 5.64 -0.06
CA ALA A 117 11.46 4.61 0.09
C ALA A 117 11.14 3.29 -0.65
N GLN A 118 9.92 3.12 -1.15
CA GLN A 118 9.46 1.90 -1.82
C GLN A 118 9.73 1.91 -3.33
N SER A 119 9.87 3.08 -3.91
CA SER A 119 10.18 3.24 -5.34
C SER A 119 11.65 2.97 -5.71
N GLY A 120 12.44 2.43 -4.78
CA GLY A 120 13.87 2.13 -5.01
C GLY A 120 14.78 3.34 -4.93
N SER A 121 14.23 4.53 -4.66
CA SER A 121 14.98 5.76 -4.43
C SER A 121 14.90 6.14 -2.97
N ASP A 122 16.02 6.42 -2.34
CA ASP A 122 16.02 6.97 -0.99
C ASP A 122 15.42 8.39 -1.02
N PRO A 123 14.60 8.79 0.00
CA PRO A 123 14.04 10.12 0.00
C PRO A 123 15.11 11.20 0.08
N ALA A 124 14.96 12.25 -0.73
CA ALA A 124 15.88 13.38 -0.74
C ALA A 124 15.90 14.12 0.61
N CYS A 125 17.09 14.43 1.08
CA CYS A 125 17.27 15.18 2.31
C CYS A 125 16.89 16.66 2.11
N PRO A 126 15.97 17.22 2.91
CA PRO A 126 15.57 18.62 2.77
C PRO A 126 16.70 19.61 3.13
N HIS A 127 17.74 19.18 3.83
CA HIS A 127 18.85 20.01 4.25
C HIS A 127 19.97 20.11 3.21
N CYS A 128 20.37 18.98 2.58
CA CYS A 128 21.50 18.95 1.65
C CYS A 128 21.14 18.46 0.23
N GLY A 129 19.89 18.07 -0.01
CA GLY A 129 19.42 17.59 -1.31
C GLY A 129 19.89 16.20 -1.72
N ALA A 130 20.72 15.53 -0.91
CA ALA A 130 21.21 14.19 -1.23
C ALA A 130 20.11 13.14 -1.15
N GLU A 131 19.96 12.32 -2.16
CA GLU A 131 19.03 11.19 -2.21
C GLU A 131 19.60 9.97 -1.45
N ARG A 132 19.80 10.12 -0.14
CA ARG A 132 20.40 9.11 0.75
C ARG A 132 19.71 9.06 2.11
N GLY A 133 18.40 9.19 2.14
CA GLY A 133 17.61 9.12 3.36
C GLY A 133 17.43 7.68 3.85
N LYS A 134 18.24 7.22 4.78
CA LYS A 134 18.07 5.92 5.42
C LYS A 134 17.01 5.97 6.52
N ARG A 135 16.08 5.04 6.50
CA ARG A 135 15.06 4.93 7.54
C ARG A 135 15.69 4.69 8.92
N ILE A 136 15.29 5.50 9.90
CA ILE A 136 15.60 5.32 11.31
C ILE A 136 14.31 5.06 12.09
N GLY A 137 14.33 4.12 13.04
CA GLY A 137 13.16 3.74 13.82
C GLY A 137 12.72 2.30 13.57
N ARG A 138 12.10 1.70 14.58
CA ARG A 138 11.65 0.31 14.53
C ARG A 138 10.77 0.07 13.31
N ALA A 139 11.25 -0.72 12.37
CA ALA A 139 10.38 -1.52 11.56
C ALA A 139 9.52 -2.35 12.53
N GLY A 140 8.23 -2.10 12.58
CA GLY A 140 7.33 -3.10 13.12
C GLY A 140 7.70 -4.42 12.44
N HIS A 141 7.84 -5.48 13.20
CA HIS A 141 8.35 -6.77 12.79
C HIS A 141 7.72 -7.24 11.48
N GLY A 142 8.26 -6.83 10.36
CA GLY A 142 8.09 -7.51 9.10
C GLY A 142 9.11 -8.63 9.07
N ARG A 143 8.69 -9.85 9.33
CA ARG A 143 9.47 -11.03 8.94
C ARG A 143 9.77 -10.86 7.46
N GLY A 144 11.04 -10.87 7.11
CA GLY A 144 11.49 -10.87 5.73
C GLY A 144 10.79 -11.96 4.91
N PRO A 145 10.83 -11.88 3.57
CA PRO A 145 10.18 -12.84 2.72
C PRO A 145 10.71 -14.22 3.03
N GLY A 146 9.91 -15.00 3.75
CA GLY A 146 10.14 -16.42 3.90
C GLY A 146 10.19 -17.01 2.50
N ARG A 147 11.32 -17.55 2.10
CA ARG A 147 11.48 -18.36 0.90
C ARG A 147 10.46 -19.49 0.97
N CYS A 148 9.32 -19.32 0.35
CA CYS A 148 8.45 -20.42 -0.02
C CYS A 148 9.04 -21.15 -1.21
N GLY A 149 10.09 -21.92 -0.94
CA GLY A 149 10.52 -22.98 -1.82
C GLY A 149 9.56 -24.14 -1.68
N ARG A 150 8.49 -24.18 -2.44
CA ARG A 150 7.81 -25.45 -2.78
C ARG A 150 7.98 -25.68 -4.26
N ARG A 151 8.93 -26.53 -4.53
CA ARG A 151 9.12 -27.27 -5.76
C ARG A 151 7.85 -28.09 -6.01
N TRP A 152 7.13 -27.79 -7.05
CA TRP A 152 6.16 -28.73 -7.64
C TRP A 152 6.99 -29.68 -8.47
N GLY A 153 7.19 -30.91 -7.96
CA GLY A 153 7.74 -32.03 -8.71
C GLY A 153 6.60 -32.78 -9.36
N ALA A 154 6.85 -33.12 -10.60
CA ALA A 154 6.25 -34.08 -11.56
C ALA A 154 5.01 -34.82 -11.10
#